data_c9926baeabff4b08aaa635aee8417537
#
_entry.id   c9926baeabff4b08aaa635aee8417537
#
_cell.length_a   1.000
_cell.length_b   1.000
_cell.length_c   1.000
_cell.angle_alpha   90.00
_cell.angle_beta   90.00
_cell.angle_gamma   90.00
#
_symmetry.space_group_name_H-M   'P 1'
#
loop_
_entity.id
_entity.type
_entity.pdbx_description
1 polymer ?
#
loop_
_entity_poly.entity_id
_entity_poly.type
_entity_poly.pdbx_seq_one_letter_code
_entity_poly.pdbx_strand_id
1 'polypeptide(L)'
;MKYEVLIVDDHPLYRLALKGAVAATCANCEIFEADSVAGLFDALDRHPRTDLLLLDLSLPGAYGFSALAHLRGSRPELPIIVVSGSDDQLTMRRALAFGAQSFVSKSADAATIGKNVLAVLHGEVATQDGLMLEREPGADYSALEIGQRMAQLTPQQFRVLGMLCAGLLNKQIGEDLQITEATVKAHMTEILRKLGAANRTQAVLLAGRLARDSSEITRLPEDVK
;
A
#
# COMPACT_ATOMS: atom_id res chain seq x y z
N MET A 1 -5.96 27.18 -4.51
CA MET A 1 -4.98 26.13 -4.82
C MET A 1 -5.81 24.91 -5.23
N LYS A 2 -5.44 24.15 -6.24
CA LYS A 2 -6.15 22.94 -6.67
C LYS A 2 -5.37 21.75 -6.11
N TYR A 3 -6.04 20.89 -5.36
CA TYR A 3 -5.42 19.69 -4.81
C TYR A 3 -5.49 18.53 -5.82
N GLU A 4 -4.42 17.74 -5.89
CA GLU A 4 -4.37 16.49 -6.64
C GLU A 4 -4.57 15.30 -5.68
N VAL A 5 -5.67 14.55 -5.84
CA VAL A 5 -6.01 13.41 -5.00
C VAL A 5 -5.99 12.14 -5.83
N LEU A 6 -5.17 11.17 -5.43
CA LEU A 6 -5.12 9.85 -6.07
C LEU A 6 -5.92 8.84 -5.23
N ILE A 7 -6.85 8.14 -5.87
CA ILE A 7 -7.63 7.06 -5.25
C ILE A 7 -7.19 5.73 -5.86
N VAL A 8 -6.77 4.80 -5.00
CA VAL A 8 -6.29 3.48 -5.42
C VAL A 8 -7.06 2.39 -4.69
N ASP A 9 -7.93 1.71 -5.44
CA ASP A 9 -8.82 0.64 -4.94
C ASP A 9 -9.19 -0.25 -6.14
N ASP A 10 -9.16 -1.56 -6.01
CA ASP A 10 -9.49 -2.51 -7.08
C ASP A 10 -11.01 -2.71 -7.27
N HIS A 11 -11.84 -2.22 -6.32
CA HIS A 11 -13.28 -2.30 -6.38
C HIS A 11 -13.90 -1.09 -7.09
N PRO A 12 -14.41 -1.21 -8.34
CA PRO A 12 -14.86 -0.05 -9.12
C PRO A 12 -15.98 0.75 -8.46
N LEU A 13 -16.94 0.07 -7.82
CA LEU A 13 -18.06 0.73 -7.15
C LEU A 13 -17.62 1.52 -5.92
N TYR A 14 -16.66 0.98 -5.16
CA TYR A 14 -16.14 1.68 -3.99
C TYR A 14 -15.26 2.86 -4.41
N ARG A 15 -14.46 2.71 -5.44
CA ARG A 15 -13.68 3.81 -6.03
C ARG A 15 -14.57 4.96 -6.47
N LEU A 16 -15.74 4.66 -7.10
CA LEU A 16 -16.73 5.66 -7.45
C LEU A 16 -17.33 6.36 -6.21
N ALA A 17 -17.60 5.61 -5.14
CA ALA A 17 -18.08 6.17 -3.87
C ALA A 17 -17.05 7.11 -3.23
N LEU A 18 -15.78 6.72 -3.17
CA LEU A 18 -14.68 7.56 -2.69
C LEU A 18 -14.58 8.86 -3.49
N LYS A 19 -14.62 8.74 -4.82
CA LYS A 19 -14.61 9.90 -5.72
C LYS A 19 -15.77 10.87 -5.43
N GLY A 20 -16.97 10.33 -5.23
CA GLY A 20 -18.14 11.12 -4.84
C GLY A 20 -17.95 11.84 -3.50
N ALA A 21 -17.42 11.14 -2.48
CA ALA A 21 -17.14 11.71 -1.17
C ALA A 21 -16.09 12.83 -1.21
N VAL A 22 -15.00 12.61 -1.94
CA VAL A 22 -13.94 13.62 -2.15
C VAL A 22 -14.50 14.84 -2.90
N ALA A 23 -15.20 14.63 -4.02
CA ALA A 23 -15.76 15.73 -4.83
C ALA A 23 -16.80 16.55 -4.08
N ALA A 24 -17.62 15.92 -3.24
CA ALA A 24 -18.63 16.62 -2.43
C ALA A 24 -17.99 17.49 -1.34
N THR A 25 -16.82 17.14 -0.85
CA THR A 25 -16.17 17.81 0.27
C THR A 25 -15.10 18.81 -0.17
N CYS A 26 -14.39 18.51 -1.26
CA CYS A 26 -13.32 19.33 -1.80
C CYS A 26 -13.62 19.75 -3.24
N ALA A 27 -14.27 20.89 -3.40
CA ALA A 27 -14.67 21.41 -4.73
C ALA A 27 -13.47 21.71 -5.66
N ASN A 28 -12.28 21.93 -5.10
CA ASN A 28 -11.05 22.24 -5.83
C ASN A 28 -10.08 21.04 -5.94
N CYS A 29 -10.58 19.82 -5.79
CA CYS A 29 -9.78 18.62 -5.95
C CYS A 29 -9.86 18.09 -7.38
N GLU A 30 -8.70 17.80 -7.98
CA GLU A 30 -8.58 16.95 -9.17
C GLU A 30 -8.33 15.52 -8.71
N ILE A 31 -9.14 14.57 -9.22
CA ILE A 31 -9.13 13.19 -8.73
C ILE A 31 -8.60 12.28 -9.83
N PHE A 32 -7.56 11.54 -9.52
CA PHE A 32 -6.99 10.49 -10.34
C PHE A 32 -7.30 9.12 -9.73
N GLU A 33 -7.34 8.09 -10.54
CA GLU A 33 -7.76 6.76 -10.13
C GLU A 33 -6.76 5.70 -10.60
N ALA A 34 -6.54 4.67 -9.77
CA ALA A 34 -5.86 3.45 -10.14
C ALA A 34 -6.53 2.25 -9.44
N ASP A 35 -6.32 1.04 -9.97
CA ASP A 35 -6.97 -0.19 -9.52
C ASP A 35 -5.97 -1.29 -9.10
N SER A 36 -4.69 -0.97 -9.13
CA SER A 36 -3.62 -1.93 -8.89
C SER A 36 -2.34 -1.22 -8.44
N VAL A 37 -1.40 -1.97 -7.90
CA VAL A 37 -0.07 -1.46 -7.56
C VAL A 37 0.66 -0.91 -8.80
N ALA A 38 0.51 -1.54 -9.95
CA ALA A 38 1.09 -1.03 -11.19
C ALA A 38 0.52 0.34 -11.54
N GLY A 39 -0.81 0.46 -11.55
CA GLY A 39 -1.52 1.72 -11.78
C GLY A 39 -1.19 2.81 -10.76
N LEU A 40 -1.00 2.43 -9.47
CA LEU A 40 -0.55 3.35 -8.41
C LEU A 40 0.78 4.03 -8.77
N PHE A 41 1.80 3.25 -9.13
CA PHE A 41 3.11 3.82 -9.46
C PHE A 41 3.07 4.65 -10.75
N ASP A 42 2.38 4.15 -11.78
CA ASP A 42 2.21 4.86 -13.03
C ASP A 42 1.43 6.19 -12.85
N ALA A 43 0.44 6.21 -11.95
CA ALA A 43 -0.28 7.43 -11.62
C ALA A 43 0.61 8.43 -10.87
N LEU A 44 1.36 7.97 -9.86
CA LEU A 44 2.28 8.83 -9.11
C LEU A 44 3.43 9.40 -9.96
N ASP A 45 3.85 8.68 -11.01
CA ASP A 45 4.87 9.18 -11.94
C ASP A 45 4.29 10.24 -12.90
N ARG A 46 3.02 10.06 -13.31
CA ARG A 46 2.31 11.07 -14.13
C ARG A 46 1.86 12.28 -13.33
N HIS A 47 1.57 12.11 -12.04
CA HIS A 47 1.10 13.15 -11.12
C HIS A 47 2.05 13.29 -9.91
N PRO A 48 3.27 13.82 -10.12
CA PRO A 48 4.30 13.92 -9.07
C PRO A 48 3.93 14.91 -7.95
N ARG A 49 2.90 15.73 -8.15
CA ARG A 49 2.39 16.71 -7.18
C ARG A 49 1.18 16.21 -6.40
N THR A 50 0.89 14.92 -6.44
CA THR A 50 -0.23 14.36 -5.67
C THR A 50 -0.15 14.82 -4.21
N ASP A 51 -1.19 15.52 -3.75
CA ASP A 51 -1.30 16.09 -2.40
C ASP A 51 -1.85 15.08 -1.39
N LEU A 52 -2.59 14.07 -1.86
CA LEU A 52 -3.20 13.05 -1.02
C LEU A 52 -3.39 11.74 -1.78
N LEU A 53 -3.09 10.63 -1.11
CA LEU A 53 -3.38 9.29 -1.59
C LEU A 53 -4.42 8.61 -0.67
N LEU A 54 -5.52 8.12 -1.24
CA LEU A 54 -6.40 7.14 -0.61
C LEU A 54 -6.00 5.75 -1.10
N LEU A 55 -5.57 4.88 -0.18
CA LEU A 55 -4.94 3.60 -0.49
C LEU A 55 -5.72 2.44 0.11
N ASP A 56 -6.26 1.56 -0.72
CA ASP A 56 -6.76 0.26 -0.27
C ASP A 56 -5.59 -0.66 0.10
N LEU A 57 -5.75 -1.42 1.19
CA LEU A 57 -4.78 -2.45 1.59
C LEU A 57 -4.93 -3.76 0.81
N SER A 58 -6.03 -3.97 0.09
CA SER A 58 -6.33 -5.22 -0.61
C SER A 58 -5.96 -5.20 -2.09
N LEU A 59 -5.05 -4.32 -2.50
CA LEU A 59 -4.71 -4.12 -3.92
C LEU A 59 -4.02 -5.35 -4.54
N PRO A 60 -4.38 -5.73 -5.76
CA PRO A 60 -3.62 -6.70 -6.54
C PRO A 60 -2.15 -6.27 -6.70
N GLY A 61 -1.24 -7.19 -6.37
CA GLY A 61 0.21 -6.95 -6.42
C GLY A 61 0.82 -6.37 -5.15
N ALA A 62 0.02 -6.14 -4.10
CA ALA A 62 0.49 -5.82 -2.75
C ALA A 62 0.00 -6.85 -1.73
N TYR A 63 0.66 -6.92 -0.59
CA TYR A 63 0.27 -7.75 0.54
C TYR A 63 0.15 -6.88 1.79
N GLY A 64 -1.07 -6.72 2.28
CA GLY A 64 -1.36 -5.95 3.46
C GLY A 64 -0.72 -4.56 3.43
N PHE A 65 0.16 -4.30 4.38
CA PHE A 65 0.82 -2.99 4.53
C PHE A 65 2.03 -2.76 3.61
N SER A 66 2.36 -3.70 2.70
CA SER A 66 3.58 -3.61 1.90
C SER A 66 3.63 -2.39 0.99
N ALA A 67 2.51 -2.02 0.35
CA ALA A 67 2.42 -0.83 -0.49
C ALA A 67 2.61 0.47 0.33
N LEU A 68 1.96 0.55 1.50
CA LEU A 68 2.11 1.68 2.41
C LEU A 68 3.57 1.83 2.88
N ALA A 69 4.19 0.72 3.32
CA ALA A 69 5.58 0.71 3.77
C ALA A 69 6.55 1.15 2.64
N HIS A 70 6.33 0.67 1.42
CA HIS A 70 7.13 1.07 0.26
C HIS A 70 6.98 2.57 -0.05
N LEU A 71 5.75 3.09 -0.03
CA LEU A 71 5.47 4.51 -0.28
C LEU A 71 6.10 5.41 0.78
N ARG A 72 6.06 5.03 2.06
CA ARG A 72 6.71 5.80 3.14
C ARG A 72 8.20 5.96 2.92
N GLY A 73 8.88 4.99 2.34
CA GLY A 73 10.30 5.11 2.03
C GLY A 73 10.60 5.86 0.74
N SER A 74 9.78 5.72 -0.28
CA SER A 74 9.99 6.34 -1.59
C SER A 74 9.40 7.75 -1.72
N ARG A 75 8.33 8.05 -0.95
CA ARG A 75 7.60 9.33 -0.97
C ARG A 75 7.18 9.71 0.46
N PRO A 76 8.13 10.05 1.35
CA PRO A 76 7.84 10.29 2.77
C PRO A 76 6.87 11.46 3.01
N GLU A 77 6.87 12.45 2.13
CA GLU A 77 6.04 13.66 2.24
C GLU A 77 4.59 13.44 1.75
N LEU A 78 4.31 12.37 1.01
CA LEU A 78 2.96 12.14 0.47
C LEU A 78 2.00 11.74 1.59
N PRO A 79 0.95 12.52 1.91
CA PRO A 79 -0.07 12.11 2.86
C PRO A 79 -0.86 10.90 2.34
N ILE A 80 -1.07 9.89 3.21
CA ILE A 80 -1.80 8.67 2.85
C ILE A 80 -2.93 8.42 3.85
N ILE A 81 -4.14 8.31 3.34
CA ILE A 81 -5.28 7.75 4.05
C ILE A 81 -5.39 6.29 3.64
N VAL A 82 -5.30 5.38 4.60
CA VAL A 82 -5.59 3.97 4.35
C VAL A 82 -7.10 3.76 4.37
N VAL A 83 -7.59 3.06 3.35
CA VAL A 83 -8.99 2.66 3.23
C VAL A 83 -9.04 1.13 3.29
N SER A 84 -9.85 0.55 4.18
CA SER A 84 -9.87 -0.90 4.38
C SER A 84 -11.26 -1.45 4.63
N GLY A 85 -11.54 -2.64 4.12
CA GLY A 85 -12.75 -3.40 4.45
C GLY A 85 -12.74 -3.98 5.86
N SER A 86 -11.57 -4.05 6.50
CA SER A 86 -11.45 -4.40 7.92
C SER A 86 -11.54 -3.14 8.77
N ASP A 87 -12.35 -3.17 9.81
CA ASP A 87 -12.53 -2.12 10.80
C ASP A 87 -11.95 -2.49 12.17
N ASP A 88 -11.14 -3.55 12.24
CA ASP A 88 -10.48 -3.96 13.48
C ASP A 88 -9.40 -2.97 13.92
N GLN A 89 -9.31 -2.76 15.23
CA GLN A 89 -8.37 -1.81 15.83
C GLN A 89 -6.89 -2.15 15.55
N LEU A 90 -6.57 -3.44 15.40
CA LEU A 90 -5.19 -3.86 15.13
C LEU A 90 -4.74 -3.41 13.75
N THR A 91 -5.58 -3.61 12.73
CA THR A 91 -5.32 -3.13 11.36
C THR A 91 -5.17 -1.60 11.33
N MET A 92 -6.05 -0.86 12.03
CA MET A 92 -5.94 0.59 12.15
C MET A 92 -4.61 1.02 12.79
N ARG A 93 -4.25 0.45 13.95
CA ARG A 93 -2.98 0.78 14.64
C ARG A 93 -1.76 0.47 13.79
N ARG A 94 -1.76 -0.67 13.09
CA ARG A 94 -0.67 -1.04 12.16
C ARG A 94 -0.56 -0.07 11.00
N ALA A 95 -1.68 0.35 10.38
CA ALA A 95 -1.67 1.35 9.32
C ALA A 95 -1.01 2.65 9.76
N LEU A 96 -1.39 3.16 10.95
CA LEU A 96 -0.79 4.37 11.52
C LEU A 96 0.70 4.16 11.87
N ALA A 97 1.07 3.01 12.42
CA ALA A 97 2.47 2.66 12.72
C ALA A 97 3.34 2.57 11.46
N PHE A 98 2.77 2.14 10.32
CA PHE A 98 3.42 2.18 9.00
C PHE A 98 3.38 3.56 8.35
N GLY A 99 2.86 4.59 9.04
CA GLY A 99 2.94 5.98 8.63
C GLY A 99 1.74 6.51 7.84
N ALA A 100 0.59 5.86 7.88
CA ALA A 100 -0.65 6.47 7.40
C ALA A 100 -1.02 7.70 8.26
N GLN A 101 -1.52 8.77 7.65
CA GLN A 101 -2.02 9.94 8.36
C GLN A 101 -3.46 9.74 8.86
N SER A 102 -4.20 8.83 8.25
CA SER A 102 -5.52 8.45 8.68
C SER A 102 -5.87 7.04 8.23
N PHE A 103 -6.87 6.48 8.88
CA PHE A 103 -7.49 5.20 8.51
C PHE A 103 -9.00 5.38 8.41
N VAL A 104 -9.60 4.86 7.35
CA VAL A 104 -11.05 4.90 7.10
C VAL A 104 -11.54 3.50 6.76
N SER A 105 -12.55 3.02 7.48
CA SER A 105 -13.25 1.77 7.12
C SER A 105 -14.04 1.95 5.83
N LYS A 106 -14.09 0.91 4.98
CA LYS A 106 -14.97 0.88 3.80
C LYS A 106 -16.47 0.90 4.17
N SER A 107 -16.82 0.70 5.45
CA SER A 107 -18.18 0.86 5.98
C SER A 107 -18.51 2.29 6.38
N ALA A 108 -17.55 3.21 6.40
CA ALA A 108 -17.76 4.61 6.76
C ALA A 108 -18.65 5.34 5.73
N ASP A 109 -19.43 6.28 6.21
CA ASP A 109 -20.24 7.13 5.34
C ASP A 109 -19.40 8.18 4.60
N ALA A 110 -19.97 8.76 3.54
CA ALA A 110 -19.29 9.75 2.71
C ALA A 110 -18.88 11.01 3.48
N ALA A 111 -19.62 11.40 4.51
CA ALA A 111 -19.31 12.56 5.35
C ALA A 111 -18.06 12.31 6.19
N THR A 112 -17.95 11.13 6.78
CA THR A 112 -16.74 10.69 7.53
C THR A 112 -15.52 10.62 6.62
N ILE A 113 -15.64 10.04 5.41
CA ILE A 113 -14.56 10.02 4.41
C ILE A 113 -14.12 11.43 4.09
N GLY A 114 -15.06 12.32 3.74
CA GLY A 114 -14.79 13.71 3.39
C GLY A 114 -14.10 14.49 4.52
N LYS A 115 -14.55 14.31 5.76
CA LYS A 115 -13.93 14.92 6.94
C LYS A 115 -12.45 14.51 7.09
N ASN A 116 -12.15 13.22 6.94
CA ASN A 116 -10.78 12.72 7.00
C ASN A 116 -9.91 13.28 5.85
N VAL A 117 -10.46 13.36 4.64
CA VAL A 117 -9.77 13.94 3.49
C VAL A 117 -9.39 15.40 3.76
N LEU A 118 -10.32 16.24 4.24
CA LEU A 118 -10.03 17.64 4.55
C LEU A 118 -9.00 17.78 5.67
N ALA A 119 -9.15 17.03 6.75
CA ALA A 119 -8.22 17.07 7.87
C ALA A 119 -6.79 16.79 7.42
N VAL A 120 -6.59 15.72 6.63
CA VAL A 120 -5.27 15.35 6.14
C VAL A 120 -4.72 16.36 5.12
N LEU A 121 -5.55 16.91 4.22
CA LEU A 121 -5.13 17.98 3.30
C LEU A 121 -4.73 19.28 4.02
N HIS A 122 -5.24 19.51 5.22
CA HIS A 122 -4.85 20.63 6.07
C HIS A 122 -3.67 20.32 7.00
N GLY A 123 -3.07 19.14 6.87
CA GLY A 123 -1.89 18.72 7.65
C GLY A 123 -2.24 18.15 9.03
N GLU A 124 -3.50 17.81 9.28
CA GLU A 124 -3.93 17.17 10.51
C GLU A 124 -3.75 15.65 10.40
N VAL A 125 -3.38 15.00 11.52
CA VAL A 125 -3.46 13.54 11.64
C VAL A 125 -4.86 13.21 12.14
N ALA A 126 -5.71 12.72 11.23
CA ALA A 126 -7.09 12.37 11.57
C ALA A 126 -7.12 10.95 12.17
N THR A 127 -7.15 10.86 13.49
CA THR A 127 -7.43 9.60 14.19
C THR A 127 -8.90 9.57 14.60
N GLN A 128 -9.64 8.53 14.18
CA GLN A 128 -10.93 8.26 14.80
C GLN A 128 -10.70 7.98 16.30
N ASP A 129 -11.43 8.67 17.16
CA ASP A 129 -11.45 8.51 18.62
C ASP A 129 -10.19 8.91 19.41
N GLY A 130 -9.37 9.85 18.94
CA GLY A 130 -8.27 10.39 19.76
C GLY A 130 -7.24 9.32 20.17
N LEU A 131 -7.12 8.24 19.42
CA LEU A 131 -6.09 7.21 19.62
C LEU A 131 -4.72 7.83 19.40
N MET A 132 -4.16 8.39 20.48
CA MET A 132 -2.74 8.68 20.55
C MET A 132 -2.01 7.37 20.33
N LEU A 133 -1.05 7.37 19.41
CA LEU A 133 -0.10 6.27 19.23
C LEU A 133 0.77 6.15 20.51
N GLU A 134 0.20 5.66 21.59
CA GLU A 134 1.03 5.12 22.66
C GLU A 134 1.78 3.93 22.06
N ARG A 135 3.10 3.97 22.13
CA ARG A 135 3.96 2.85 21.78
C ARG A 135 3.57 1.67 22.65
N GLU A 136 2.72 0.80 22.13
CA GLU A 136 2.37 -0.42 22.84
C GLU A 136 3.62 -1.31 22.97
N PRO A 137 3.86 -1.87 24.17
CA PRO A 137 4.80 -2.96 24.34
C PRO A 137 4.24 -4.18 23.60
N GLY A 138 4.76 -4.47 22.40
CA GLY A 138 4.29 -5.57 21.57
C GLY A 138 4.08 -5.20 20.10
N ALA A 139 4.36 -3.95 19.69
CA ALA A 139 4.45 -3.61 18.27
C ALA A 139 5.40 -4.59 17.58
N ASP A 140 4.96 -5.20 16.49
CA ASP A 140 5.80 -6.13 15.72
C ASP A 140 6.94 -5.37 15.05
N TYR A 141 8.01 -5.12 15.83
CA TYR A 141 9.23 -4.44 15.34
C TYR A 141 9.82 -5.15 14.13
N SER A 142 9.60 -6.46 14.01
CA SER A 142 10.06 -7.23 12.86
C SER A 142 9.31 -6.83 11.58
N ALA A 143 8.01 -6.56 11.67
CA ALA A 143 7.21 -6.08 10.53
C ALA A 143 7.62 -4.66 10.11
N LEU A 144 7.88 -3.76 11.07
CA LEU A 144 8.37 -2.40 10.77
C LEU A 144 9.75 -2.44 10.12
N GLU A 145 10.66 -3.29 10.59
CA GLU A 145 11.98 -3.46 9.97
C GLU A 145 11.88 -4.00 8.54
N ILE A 146 11.02 -4.99 8.31
CA ILE A 146 10.75 -5.50 6.96
C ILE A 146 10.15 -4.39 6.08
N GLY A 147 9.23 -3.57 6.60
CA GLY A 147 8.70 -2.40 5.92
C GLY A 147 9.79 -1.43 5.48
N GLN A 148 10.74 -1.12 6.34
CA GLN A 148 11.90 -0.26 6.02
C GLN A 148 12.78 -0.86 4.90
N ARG A 149 12.97 -2.17 4.90
CA ARG A 149 13.70 -2.86 3.81
C ARG A 149 12.92 -2.83 2.50
N MET A 150 11.60 -3.02 2.55
CA MET A 150 10.73 -2.89 1.37
C MET A 150 10.72 -1.49 0.79
N ALA A 151 10.82 -0.47 1.62
CA ALA A 151 10.93 0.92 1.20
C ALA A 151 12.15 1.20 0.29
N GLN A 152 13.18 0.35 0.35
CA GLN A 152 14.37 0.47 -0.51
C GLN A 152 14.18 -0.13 -1.91
N LEU A 153 13.10 -0.88 -2.15
CA LEU A 153 12.83 -1.45 -3.47
C LEU A 153 12.50 -0.34 -4.46
N THR A 154 12.91 -0.49 -5.71
CA THR A 154 12.36 0.36 -6.78
C THR A 154 10.91 -0.07 -7.09
N PRO A 155 10.08 0.77 -7.72
CA PRO A 155 8.72 0.38 -8.14
C PRO A 155 8.71 -0.92 -8.94
N GLN A 156 9.66 -1.10 -9.86
CA GLN A 156 9.77 -2.33 -10.65
C GLN A 156 10.14 -3.56 -9.80
N GLN A 157 11.05 -3.40 -8.84
CA GLN A 157 11.40 -4.48 -7.90
C GLN A 157 10.22 -4.83 -7.01
N PHE A 158 9.44 -3.84 -6.58
CA PHE A 158 8.23 -4.06 -5.79
C PHE A 158 7.17 -4.84 -6.58
N ARG A 159 6.94 -4.49 -7.86
CA ARG A 159 6.06 -5.26 -8.77
C ARG A 159 6.52 -6.70 -8.93
N VAL A 160 7.83 -6.90 -9.19
CA VAL A 160 8.41 -8.26 -9.29
C VAL A 160 8.20 -9.05 -8.00
N LEU A 161 8.41 -8.46 -6.82
CA LEU A 161 8.16 -9.10 -5.53
C LEU A 161 6.69 -9.50 -5.36
N GLY A 162 5.74 -8.63 -5.72
CA GLY A 162 4.32 -8.94 -5.71
C GLY A 162 3.97 -10.15 -6.57
N MET A 163 4.50 -10.21 -7.80
CA MET A 163 4.29 -11.35 -8.70
C MET A 163 4.93 -12.64 -8.18
N LEU A 164 6.09 -12.54 -7.51
CA LEU A 164 6.72 -13.68 -6.84
C LEU A 164 5.86 -14.23 -5.72
N CYS A 165 5.27 -13.35 -4.92
CA CYS A 165 4.36 -13.72 -3.85
C CYS A 165 3.06 -14.34 -4.39
N ALA A 166 2.61 -13.94 -5.58
CA ALA A 166 1.52 -14.58 -6.31
C ALA A 166 1.89 -15.93 -6.94
N GLY A 167 3.14 -16.39 -6.79
CA GLY A 167 3.60 -17.70 -7.26
C GLY A 167 4.07 -17.73 -8.72
N LEU A 168 4.13 -16.60 -9.43
CA LEU A 168 4.53 -16.59 -10.83
C LEU A 168 6.01 -16.97 -11.00
N LEU A 169 6.28 -17.75 -12.04
CA LEU A 169 7.65 -18.10 -12.44
C LEU A 169 8.34 -16.91 -13.13
N ASN A 170 9.67 -16.88 -13.13
CA ASN A 170 10.44 -15.79 -13.74
C ASN A 170 10.08 -15.55 -15.22
N LYS A 171 9.75 -16.63 -15.96
CA LYS A 171 9.31 -16.54 -17.34
C LYS A 171 7.97 -15.79 -17.45
N GLN A 172 6.98 -16.14 -16.61
CA GLN A 172 5.67 -15.48 -16.56
C GLN A 172 5.80 -14.01 -16.16
N ILE A 173 6.62 -13.72 -15.14
CA ILE A 173 6.92 -12.34 -14.73
C ILE A 173 7.55 -11.55 -15.88
N GLY A 174 8.47 -12.17 -16.63
CA GLY A 174 9.09 -11.53 -17.79
C GLY A 174 8.09 -11.22 -18.90
N GLU A 175 7.18 -12.15 -19.18
CA GLU A 175 6.10 -11.98 -20.15
C GLU A 175 5.14 -10.84 -19.73
N ASP A 176 4.67 -10.85 -18.48
CA ASP A 176 3.72 -9.83 -17.96
C ASP A 176 4.35 -8.43 -17.92
N LEU A 177 5.62 -8.32 -17.57
CA LEU A 177 6.32 -7.04 -17.48
C LEU A 177 7.03 -6.64 -18.78
N GLN A 178 6.96 -7.46 -19.83
CA GLN A 178 7.61 -7.26 -21.12
C GLN A 178 9.14 -7.07 -21.00
N ILE A 179 9.78 -7.86 -20.12
CA ILE A 179 11.21 -7.89 -19.90
C ILE A 179 11.76 -9.32 -20.05
N THR A 180 13.07 -9.46 -20.20
CA THR A 180 13.67 -10.79 -20.33
C THR A 180 13.71 -11.53 -18.98
N GLU A 181 13.70 -12.87 -19.02
CA GLU A 181 13.88 -13.68 -17.81
C GLU A 181 15.21 -13.37 -17.10
N ALA A 182 16.24 -13.02 -17.84
CA ALA A 182 17.52 -12.59 -17.28
C ALA A 182 17.38 -11.28 -16.48
N THR A 183 16.55 -10.34 -16.96
CA THR A 183 16.24 -9.09 -16.25
C THR A 183 15.46 -9.37 -14.97
N VAL A 184 14.49 -10.31 -15.01
CA VAL A 184 13.78 -10.75 -13.80
C VAL A 184 14.73 -11.33 -12.77
N LYS A 185 15.68 -12.20 -13.19
CA LYS A 185 16.72 -12.76 -12.30
C LYS A 185 17.61 -11.67 -11.68
N ALA A 186 17.96 -10.63 -12.44
CA ALA A 186 18.71 -9.50 -11.92
C ALA A 186 17.91 -8.72 -10.86
N HIS A 187 16.61 -8.44 -11.12
CA HIS A 187 15.73 -7.86 -10.12
C HIS A 187 15.63 -8.72 -8.87
N MET A 188 15.50 -10.05 -9.03
CA MET A 188 15.49 -11.00 -7.90
C MET A 188 16.72 -10.88 -7.02
N THR A 189 17.92 -10.84 -7.61
CA THR A 189 19.16 -10.70 -6.86
C THR A 189 19.16 -9.44 -6.01
N GLU A 190 18.73 -8.31 -6.58
CA GLU A 190 18.64 -7.04 -5.86
C GLU A 190 17.54 -7.03 -4.80
N ILE A 191 16.38 -7.65 -5.06
CA ILE A 191 15.30 -7.81 -4.08
C ILE A 191 15.80 -8.60 -2.87
N LEU A 192 16.43 -9.76 -3.11
CA LEU A 192 16.98 -10.61 -2.05
C LEU A 192 18.01 -9.86 -1.20
N ARG A 193 18.91 -9.13 -1.85
CA ARG A 193 19.92 -8.32 -1.17
C ARG A 193 19.28 -7.24 -0.29
N LYS A 194 18.32 -6.48 -0.81
CA LYS A 194 17.65 -5.38 -0.10
C LYS A 194 16.79 -5.88 1.05
N LEU A 195 16.10 -7.00 0.88
CA LEU A 195 15.26 -7.61 1.92
C LEU A 195 16.12 -8.37 2.95
N GLY A 196 17.38 -8.66 2.68
CA GLY A 196 18.22 -9.53 3.51
C GLY A 196 17.75 -10.99 3.47
N ALA A 197 17.19 -11.43 2.35
CA ALA A 197 16.67 -12.78 2.13
C ALA A 197 17.72 -13.65 1.42
N ALA A 198 17.92 -14.87 1.90
CA ALA A 198 18.90 -15.81 1.30
C ALA A 198 18.38 -16.44 0.00
N ASN A 199 17.06 -16.53 -0.17
CA ASN A 199 16.42 -17.16 -1.33
C ASN A 199 15.01 -16.61 -1.55
N ARG A 200 14.38 -17.02 -2.69
CA ARG A 200 13.02 -16.65 -3.09
C ARG A 200 11.98 -16.94 -1.99
N THR A 201 12.02 -18.14 -1.42
CA THR A 201 11.10 -18.57 -0.37
C THR A 201 11.13 -17.63 0.83
N GLN A 202 12.34 -17.28 1.27
CA GLN A 202 12.52 -16.37 2.39
C GLN A 202 12.01 -14.96 2.06
N ALA A 203 12.20 -14.46 0.84
CA ALA A 203 11.66 -13.17 0.41
C ALA A 203 10.12 -13.15 0.47
N VAL A 204 9.46 -14.21 0.00
CA VAL A 204 8.00 -14.36 0.07
C VAL A 204 7.51 -14.42 1.51
N LEU A 205 8.19 -15.18 2.39
CA LEU A 205 7.84 -15.25 3.81
C LEU A 205 8.01 -13.91 4.53
N LEU A 206 9.06 -13.14 4.21
CA LEU A 206 9.24 -11.80 4.75
C LEU A 206 8.14 -10.85 4.28
N ALA A 207 7.78 -10.88 3.00
CA ALA A 207 6.66 -10.10 2.48
C ALA A 207 5.33 -10.47 3.18
N GLY A 208 5.10 -11.76 3.41
CA GLY A 208 3.91 -12.26 4.11
C GLY A 208 3.75 -11.75 5.56
N ARG A 209 4.84 -11.35 6.23
CA ARG A 209 4.75 -10.74 7.56
C ARG A 209 4.10 -9.35 7.58
N LEU A 210 3.98 -8.72 6.42
CA LEU A 210 3.23 -7.47 6.24
C LEU A 210 1.75 -7.70 5.94
N ALA A 211 1.30 -8.94 5.80
CA ALA A 211 -0.10 -9.28 5.62
C ALA A 211 -0.96 -8.73 6.76
N ARG A 212 -2.21 -8.38 6.46
CA ARG A 212 -3.16 -7.85 7.47
C ARG A 212 -3.53 -8.91 8.49
N ASP A 213 -3.76 -10.12 8.02
CA ASP A 213 -4.16 -11.27 8.82
C ASP A 213 -3.59 -12.59 8.28
N SER A 214 -3.84 -13.68 9.02
CA SER A 214 -3.38 -15.02 8.65
C SER A 214 -4.02 -15.54 7.34
N SER A 215 -5.16 -15.01 6.92
CA SER A 215 -5.84 -15.43 5.69
C SER A 215 -5.14 -14.90 4.44
N GLU A 216 -4.47 -13.76 4.52
CA GLU A 216 -3.61 -13.26 3.44
C GLU A 216 -2.36 -14.13 3.26
N ILE A 217 -1.82 -14.67 4.35
CA ILE A 217 -0.66 -15.57 4.31
C ILE A 217 -1.04 -16.90 3.64
N THR A 218 -2.27 -17.38 3.85
CA THR A 218 -2.77 -18.64 3.27
C THR A 218 -2.95 -18.55 1.74
N ARG A 219 -3.03 -17.35 1.18
CA ARG A 219 -3.07 -17.13 -0.29
C ARG A 219 -1.69 -17.20 -0.95
N LEU A 220 -0.62 -17.33 -0.16
CA LEU A 220 0.70 -17.63 -0.70
C LEU A 220 0.71 -19.08 -1.24
N PRO A 221 1.33 -19.34 -2.41
CA PRO A 221 1.35 -20.66 -3.03
C PRO A 221 1.89 -21.74 -2.08
N GLU A 222 1.25 -22.90 -2.04
CA GLU A 222 1.66 -24.02 -1.18
C GLU A 222 3.06 -24.60 -1.50
N ASP A 223 3.58 -24.34 -2.70
CA ASP A 223 4.90 -24.80 -3.17
C ASP A 223 6.08 -24.10 -2.46
N VAL A 224 5.82 -23.29 -1.45
CA VAL A 224 6.80 -22.55 -0.65
C VAL A 224 7.08 -23.24 0.69
N LYS A 225 6.50 -24.45 0.92
CA LYS A 225 6.79 -25.26 2.12
C LYS A 225 8.00 -26.14 1.94
#